data_9d5d656f63e06923325aa85da03ee6f3
#
_entry.id   9d5d656f63e06923325aa85da03ee6f3
#
_cell.length_a   1.000
_cell.length_b   1.000
_cell.length_c   1.000
_cell.angle_alpha   90.00
_cell.angle_beta   90.00
_cell.angle_gamma   90.00
#
_symmetry.space_group_name_H-M   'P 1'
#
loop_
_entity.id
_entity.type
_entity.pdbx_description
1 polymer ?
#
loop_
_entity_poly.entity_id
_entity_poly.type
_entity_poly.pdbx_seq_one_letter_code
_entity_poly.pdbx_strand_id
1 'polypeptide(L)'
;MEHRELITEAVRLATESVEKGWGGPFGAVISRNGDIVARGQNRVLLTGDPTAHAEIESIHKAVQFLNPEAPSISEEHQNESTLEYVPRPEGSPDPVPQRARMLQGCSIYISGAPCPMCMSAIYWSRMDAVYFSCSLDDTRRIGFDDAYQYEDFQKPLDQRRIKIEQIHPEIGALAYDTWTNKPDRHAY
;
A
#
# COMPACT_ATOMS: atom_id res chain seq x y z
N MET A 1 -11.22 3.46 -20.61
CA MET A 1 -9.99 2.94 -21.26
C MET A 1 -10.04 1.42 -21.26
N GLU A 2 -9.43 0.78 -22.25
CA GLU A 2 -9.31 -0.67 -22.31
C GLU A 2 -8.17 -1.19 -21.41
N HIS A 3 -8.21 -2.48 -21.06
CA HIS A 3 -7.17 -3.11 -20.22
C HIS A 3 -5.76 -2.88 -20.77
N ARG A 4 -5.60 -2.93 -22.09
CA ARG A 4 -4.31 -2.73 -22.76
C ARG A 4 -3.73 -1.33 -22.51
N GLU A 5 -4.56 -0.30 -22.57
CA GLU A 5 -4.14 1.09 -22.36
C GLU A 5 -3.70 1.31 -20.92
N LEU A 6 -4.44 0.75 -19.96
CA LEU A 6 -4.14 0.87 -18.51
C LEU A 6 -2.85 0.14 -18.13
N ILE A 7 -2.60 -1.06 -18.69
CA ILE A 7 -1.33 -1.77 -18.51
C ILE A 7 -0.19 -1.02 -19.20
N THR A 8 -0.40 -0.47 -20.40
CA THR A 8 0.63 0.33 -21.08
C THR A 8 1.05 1.53 -20.25
N GLU A 9 0.10 2.21 -19.62
CA GLU A 9 0.41 3.32 -18.72
C GLU A 9 1.16 2.85 -17.47
N ALA A 10 0.79 1.73 -16.86
CA ALA A 10 1.54 1.17 -15.73
C ALA A 10 3.00 0.83 -16.10
N VAL A 11 3.21 0.25 -17.29
CA VAL A 11 4.56 -0.05 -17.80
C VAL A 11 5.34 1.24 -18.09
N ARG A 12 4.72 2.27 -18.66
CA ARG A 12 5.35 3.58 -18.86
C ARG A 12 5.85 4.18 -17.53
N LEU A 13 5.02 4.12 -16.50
CA LEU A 13 5.38 4.58 -15.14
C LEU A 13 6.53 3.78 -14.55
N ALA A 14 6.55 2.46 -14.76
CA ALA A 14 7.63 1.57 -14.34
C ALA A 14 8.96 1.94 -15.02
N THR A 15 8.92 2.19 -16.34
CA THR A 15 10.08 2.61 -17.11
C THR A 15 10.62 3.95 -16.62
N GLU A 16 9.75 4.93 -16.41
CA GLU A 16 10.13 6.25 -15.88
C GLU A 16 10.78 6.15 -14.49
N SER A 17 10.29 5.26 -13.61
CA SER A 17 10.90 5.04 -12.28
C SER A 17 12.37 4.61 -12.40
N VAL A 18 12.67 3.69 -13.33
CA VAL A 18 14.04 3.21 -13.59
C VAL A 18 14.89 4.31 -14.20
N GLU A 19 14.40 4.98 -15.25
CA GLU A 19 15.14 6.04 -15.96
C GLU A 19 15.55 7.19 -15.05
N LYS A 20 14.68 7.52 -14.08
CA LYS A 20 14.94 8.57 -13.09
C LYS A 20 15.70 8.08 -11.85
N GLY A 21 16.00 6.79 -11.76
CA GLY A 21 16.69 6.21 -10.59
C GLY A 21 15.86 6.25 -9.29
N TRP A 22 14.52 6.32 -9.40
CA TRP A 22 13.64 6.38 -8.23
C TRP A 22 13.45 5.04 -7.54
N GLY A 23 13.53 3.94 -8.31
CA GLY A 23 13.35 2.60 -7.77
C GLY A 23 13.34 1.52 -8.86
N GLY A 24 12.77 0.37 -8.52
CA GLY A 24 12.63 -0.76 -9.43
C GLY A 24 11.61 -0.53 -10.56
N PRO A 25 11.53 -1.45 -11.54
CA PRO A 25 10.69 -1.33 -12.74
C PRO A 25 9.20 -1.65 -12.42
N PHE A 26 8.65 -0.94 -11.44
CA PHE A 26 7.27 -1.15 -11.00
C PHE A 26 6.47 0.14 -11.11
N GLY A 27 5.31 0.03 -11.77
CA GLY A 27 4.33 1.09 -11.94
C GLY A 27 2.92 0.54 -11.76
N ALA A 28 2.02 1.35 -11.25
CA ALA A 28 0.65 0.99 -10.98
C ALA A 28 -0.33 2.09 -11.42
N VAL A 29 -1.49 1.67 -11.89
CA VAL A 29 -2.60 2.54 -12.26
C VAL A 29 -3.87 2.02 -11.60
N ILE A 30 -4.59 2.88 -10.89
CA ILE A 30 -5.93 2.57 -10.38
C ILE A 30 -6.96 3.21 -11.29
N SER A 31 -7.93 2.42 -11.71
CA SER A 31 -9.01 2.84 -12.60
C SER A 31 -10.38 2.60 -11.96
N ARG A 32 -11.32 3.50 -12.20
CA ARG A 32 -12.73 3.37 -11.84
C ARG A 32 -13.59 3.68 -13.05
N ASN A 33 -14.49 2.76 -13.43
CA ASN A 33 -15.34 2.90 -14.62
C ASN A 33 -14.57 3.17 -15.94
N GLY A 34 -13.34 2.64 -16.04
CA GLY A 34 -12.48 2.87 -17.20
C GLY A 34 -11.63 4.14 -17.16
N ASP A 35 -11.85 5.04 -16.22
CA ASP A 35 -11.07 6.26 -16.05
C ASP A 35 -9.95 6.07 -15.02
N ILE A 36 -8.78 6.65 -15.27
CA ILE A 36 -7.65 6.60 -14.34
C ILE A 36 -7.90 7.58 -13.20
N VAL A 37 -7.94 7.06 -11.96
CA VAL A 37 -8.09 7.85 -10.74
C VAL A 37 -6.77 8.06 -10.00
N ALA A 38 -5.79 7.17 -10.19
CA ALA A 38 -4.46 7.34 -9.60
C ALA A 38 -3.37 6.64 -10.39
N ARG A 39 -2.14 7.13 -10.24
CA ARG A 39 -0.90 6.59 -10.79
C ARG A 39 0.14 6.50 -9.70
N GLY A 40 0.87 5.38 -9.62
CA GLY A 40 1.95 5.15 -8.69
C GLY A 40 3.20 4.62 -9.39
N GLN A 41 4.35 4.91 -8.81
CA GLN A 41 5.68 4.47 -9.26
C GLN A 41 6.47 3.95 -8.07
N ASN A 42 7.34 2.98 -8.30
CA ASN A 42 8.26 2.55 -7.24
C ASN A 42 9.22 3.70 -6.90
N ARG A 43 9.30 4.06 -5.62
CA ARG A 43 10.13 5.17 -5.11
C ARG A 43 11.05 4.76 -3.97
N VAL A 44 11.30 3.48 -3.81
CA VAL A 44 12.13 2.94 -2.73
C VAL A 44 13.50 3.61 -2.67
N LEU A 45 14.18 3.79 -3.82
CA LEU A 45 15.51 4.42 -3.86
C LEU A 45 15.44 5.94 -3.64
N LEU A 46 14.35 6.57 -4.12
CA LEU A 46 14.17 8.02 -3.96
C LEU A 46 13.91 8.40 -2.51
N THR A 47 13.11 7.60 -1.79
CA THR A 47 12.66 7.91 -0.44
C THR A 47 13.48 7.22 0.65
N GLY A 48 14.17 6.13 0.31
CA GLY A 48 14.79 5.23 1.29
C GLY A 48 13.78 4.33 2.04
N ASP A 49 12.49 4.45 1.75
CA ASP A 49 11.43 3.64 2.35
C ASP A 49 11.25 2.34 1.55
N PRO A 50 11.53 1.15 2.15
CA PRO A 50 11.38 -0.13 1.47
C PRO A 50 9.92 -0.46 1.11
N THR A 51 8.94 0.25 1.65
CA THR A 51 7.51 0.05 1.38
C THR A 51 6.96 0.97 0.31
N ALA A 52 7.75 1.92 -0.21
CA ALA A 52 7.34 2.87 -1.25
C ALA A 52 7.17 2.21 -2.63
N HIS A 53 6.33 1.18 -2.69
CA HIS A 53 5.96 0.46 -3.91
C HIS A 53 4.91 1.24 -4.71
N ALA A 54 4.85 0.97 -6.01
CA ALA A 54 3.95 1.66 -6.94
C ALA A 54 2.47 1.50 -6.55
N GLU A 55 2.09 0.32 -6.09
CA GLU A 55 0.73 0.00 -5.65
C GLU A 55 0.37 0.81 -4.40
N ILE A 56 1.26 0.87 -3.41
CA ILE A 56 1.06 1.63 -2.16
C ILE A 56 0.88 3.12 -2.49
N GLU A 57 1.76 3.67 -3.32
CA GLU A 57 1.67 5.05 -3.77
C GLU A 57 0.35 5.33 -4.50
N SER A 58 -0.07 4.44 -5.40
CA SER A 58 -1.31 4.61 -6.14
C SER A 58 -2.56 4.50 -5.25
N ILE A 59 -2.55 3.62 -4.24
CA ILE A 59 -3.63 3.49 -3.25
C ILE A 59 -3.80 4.80 -2.47
N HIS A 60 -2.70 5.36 -1.93
CA HIS A 60 -2.75 6.62 -1.20
C HIS A 60 -3.34 7.75 -2.06
N LYS A 61 -2.86 7.89 -3.29
CA LYS A 61 -3.35 8.91 -4.23
C LYS A 61 -4.82 8.69 -4.62
N ALA A 62 -5.26 7.42 -4.81
CA ALA A 62 -6.64 7.14 -5.15
C ALA A 62 -7.59 7.48 -3.99
N VAL A 63 -7.21 7.14 -2.76
CA VAL A 63 -7.97 7.51 -1.56
C VAL A 63 -8.12 9.02 -1.47
N GLN A 64 -7.04 9.77 -1.67
CA GLN A 64 -7.06 11.23 -1.64
C GLN A 64 -7.88 11.82 -2.78
N PHE A 65 -7.71 11.33 -4.01
CA PHE A 65 -8.45 11.81 -5.19
C PHE A 65 -9.97 11.60 -5.03
N LEU A 66 -10.38 10.45 -4.52
CA LEU A 66 -11.79 10.12 -4.32
C LEU A 66 -12.37 10.74 -3.03
N ASN A 67 -11.52 11.32 -2.18
CA ASN A 67 -11.89 11.94 -0.91
C ASN A 67 -11.03 13.18 -0.64
N PRO A 68 -11.24 14.26 -1.38
CA PRO A 68 -10.38 15.45 -1.31
C PRO A 68 -10.39 16.16 0.06
N GLU A 69 -11.39 15.86 0.90
CA GLU A 69 -11.49 16.40 2.27
C GLU A 69 -10.72 15.53 3.31
N ALA A 70 -10.20 14.37 2.90
CA ALA A 70 -9.40 13.55 3.79
C ALA A 70 -8.01 14.18 3.97
N PRO A 71 -7.45 14.25 5.21
CA PRO A 71 -6.09 14.72 5.41
C PRO A 71 -5.12 13.87 4.59
N SER A 72 -4.21 14.54 3.89
CA SER A 72 -3.18 13.88 3.09
C SER A 72 -2.12 13.30 4.01
N ILE A 73 -1.89 11.98 3.93
CA ILE A 73 -0.76 11.33 4.61
C ILE A 73 0.58 11.95 4.14
N SER A 74 0.63 12.45 2.91
CA SER A 74 1.84 13.06 2.33
C SER A 74 2.21 14.41 2.93
N GLU A 75 1.27 15.17 3.47
CA GLU A 75 1.56 16.48 4.07
C GLU A 75 2.19 16.35 5.46
N GLU A 76 1.83 15.32 6.23
CA GLU A 76 2.46 15.03 7.51
C GLU A 76 3.87 14.44 7.35
N HIS A 77 4.15 13.71 6.27
CA HIS A 77 5.45 13.07 6.03
C HIS A 77 6.41 13.84 5.12
N GLN A 78 5.97 14.89 4.43
CA GLN A 78 6.85 15.68 3.56
C GLN A 78 7.86 16.56 4.30
N ASN A 79 7.66 16.83 5.59
CA ASN A 79 8.54 17.66 6.41
C ASN A 79 9.43 16.89 7.40
N GLU A 80 9.32 15.56 7.47
CA GLU A 80 10.07 14.78 8.46
C GLU A 80 11.05 13.83 7.78
N SER A 81 12.26 14.33 7.56
CA SER A 81 13.44 13.50 7.23
C SER A 81 14.04 12.80 8.45
N THR A 82 13.35 12.78 9.57
CA THR A 82 13.78 12.10 10.78
C THR A 82 12.62 11.31 11.37
N LEU A 83 12.88 10.05 11.72
CA LEU A 83 11.99 9.11 12.41
C LEU A 83 11.70 9.53 13.87
N GLU A 84 11.73 10.80 14.19
CA GLU A 84 11.37 11.28 15.51
C GLU A 84 9.85 11.48 15.58
N TYR A 85 9.22 10.71 16.46
CA TYR A 85 7.84 10.96 16.86
C TYR A 85 7.75 12.39 17.41
N VAL A 86 7.13 13.29 16.65
CA VAL A 86 6.82 14.64 17.14
C VAL A 86 5.48 14.55 17.86
N PRO A 87 5.47 14.71 19.20
CA PRO A 87 4.22 14.76 19.94
C PRO A 87 3.36 15.90 19.41
N ARG A 88 2.08 15.63 19.19
CA ARG A 88 1.11 16.68 18.85
C ARG A 88 1.20 17.82 19.86
N PRO A 89 1.17 19.09 19.44
CA PRO A 89 1.14 20.22 20.36
C PRO A 89 -0.03 20.07 21.35
N GLU A 90 0.24 20.31 22.62
CA GLU A 90 -0.78 20.28 23.67
C GLU A 90 -1.92 21.26 23.31
N GLY A 91 -3.17 20.79 23.33
CA GLY A 91 -4.34 21.60 22.98
C GLY A 91 -4.72 21.59 21.50
N SER A 92 -4.01 20.83 20.63
CA SER A 92 -4.49 20.59 19.26
C SER A 92 -5.82 19.87 19.29
N PRO A 93 -6.84 20.29 18.49
CA PRO A 93 -8.11 19.58 18.43
C PRO A 93 -7.89 18.16 17.95
N ASP A 94 -8.57 17.19 18.55
CA ASP A 94 -8.50 15.80 18.07
C ASP A 94 -8.97 15.70 16.63
N PRO A 95 -8.25 14.95 15.77
CA PRO A 95 -8.71 14.74 14.41
C PRO A 95 -10.10 14.12 14.45
N VAL A 96 -11.01 14.70 13.68
CA VAL A 96 -12.35 14.11 13.53
C VAL A 96 -12.16 12.74 12.90
N PRO A 97 -12.58 11.64 13.56
CA PRO A 97 -12.44 10.31 13.00
C PRO A 97 -13.17 10.26 11.66
N GLN A 98 -12.45 10.03 10.59
CA GLN A 98 -13.03 9.81 9.28
C GLN A 98 -13.28 8.32 9.10
N ARG A 99 -14.38 7.97 8.43
CA ARG A 99 -14.59 6.59 8.01
C ARG A 99 -13.52 6.22 7.00
N ALA A 100 -12.92 5.04 7.14
CA ALA A 100 -12.01 4.52 6.14
C ALA A 100 -12.68 4.53 4.76
N ARG A 101 -12.00 5.09 3.78
CA ARG A 101 -12.53 5.23 2.42
C ARG A 101 -11.99 4.08 1.57
N MET A 102 -12.84 3.10 1.33
CA MET A 102 -12.52 1.95 0.52
C MET A 102 -12.58 2.29 -0.97
N LEU A 103 -11.85 1.53 -1.77
CA LEU A 103 -11.74 1.70 -3.23
C LEU A 103 -12.62 0.69 -3.99
N GLN A 104 -13.82 0.39 -3.47
CA GLN A 104 -14.81 -0.43 -4.19
C GLN A 104 -15.16 0.20 -5.53
N GLY A 105 -15.36 -0.62 -6.55
CA GLY A 105 -15.57 -0.19 -7.92
C GLY A 105 -14.29 0.22 -8.62
N CYS A 106 -13.12 0.05 -7.96
CA CYS A 106 -11.82 0.30 -8.57
C CYS A 106 -11.11 -1.00 -8.93
N SER A 107 -10.31 -0.95 -9.99
CA SER A 107 -9.38 -2.01 -10.37
C SER A 107 -7.97 -1.44 -10.45
N ILE A 108 -6.97 -2.25 -10.10
CA ILE A 108 -5.55 -1.87 -10.19
C ILE A 108 -4.86 -2.62 -11.33
N TYR A 109 -4.04 -1.91 -12.08
CA TYR A 109 -3.22 -2.39 -13.20
C TYR A 109 -1.75 -2.18 -12.87
N ILE A 110 -0.94 -3.23 -12.93
CA ILE A 110 0.42 -3.24 -12.42
C ILE A 110 1.36 -3.81 -13.49
N SER A 111 2.56 -3.25 -13.62
CA SER A 111 3.58 -3.73 -14.56
C SER A 111 4.07 -5.15 -14.22
N GLY A 112 4.10 -5.53 -12.94
CA GLY A 112 4.47 -6.87 -12.44
C GLY A 112 3.48 -7.38 -11.41
N ALA A 113 3.48 -8.69 -11.16
CA ALA A 113 2.64 -9.31 -10.15
C ALA A 113 2.92 -8.69 -8.77
N PRO A 114 1.88 -8.32 -7.98
CA PRO A 114 2.07 -7.66 -6.70
C PRO A 114 2.76 -8.57 -5.68
N CYS A 115 3.66 -8.01 -4.87
CA CYS A 115 4.22 -8.70 -3.72
C CYS A 115 3.16 -8.91 -2.62
N PRO A 116 3.39 -9.75 -1.59
CA PRO A 116 2.42 -9.97 -0.53
C PRO A 116 2.00 -8.72 0.25
N MET A 117 2.91 -7.76 0.45
CA MET A 117 2.59 -6.47 1.08
C MET A 117 1.55 -5.70 0.26
N CYS A 118 1.82 -5.53 -1.04
CA CYS A 118 0.93 -4.81 -1.95
C CYS A 118 -0.41 -5.53 -2.12
N MET A 119 -0.38 -6.86 -2.24
CA MET A 119 -1.60 -7.65 -2.32
C MET A 119 -2.47 -7.48 -1.08
N SER A 120 -1.86 -7.50 0.12
CA SER A 120 -2.59 -7.24 1.37
C SER A 120 -3.19 -5.83 1.40
N ALA A 121 -2.45 -4.82 0.94
CA ALA A 121 -2.97 -3.44 0.85
C ALA A 121 -4.16 -3.33 -0.13
N ILE A 122 -4.11 -4.04 -1.25
CA ILE A 122 -5.21 -4.12 -2.22
C ILE A 122 -6.46 -4.74 -1.60
N TYR A 123 -6.30 -5.84 -0.84
CA TYR A 123 -7.42 -6.45 -0.09
C TYR A 123 -8.00 -5.49 0.96
N TRP A 124 -7.15 -4.82 1.74
CA TRP A 124 -7.60 -3.83 2.73
C TRP A 124 -8.33 -2.66 2.08
N SER A 125 -7.93 -2.28 0.87
CA SER A 125 -8.59 -1.22 0.09
C SER A 125 -9.91 -1.65 -0.54
N ARG A 126 -10.29 -2.95 -0.48
CA ARG A 126 -11.53 -3.49 -1.05
C ARG A 126 -11.66 -3.24 -2.56
N MET A 127 -10.56 -3.31 -3.32
CA MET A 127 -10.62 -3.23 -4.78
C MET A 127 -11.27 -4.45 -5.39
N ASP A 128 -11.91 -4.28 -6.54
CA ASP A 128 -12.67 -5.33 -7.22
C ASP A 128 -11.78 -6.28 -8.03
N ALA A 129 -10.67 -5.78 -8.60
CA ALA A 129 -9.80 -6.59 -9.46
C ALA A 129 -8.35 -6.11 -9.49
N VAL A 130 -7.45 -7.06 -9.75
CA VAL A 130 -6.02 -6.85 -9.97
C VAL A 130 -5.66 -7.40 -11.34
N TYR A 131 -5.01 -6.59 -12.16
CA TYR A 131 -4.47 -6.97 -13.47
C TYR A 131 -2.97 -6.67 -13.49
N PHE A 132 -2.16 -7.61 -13.89
CA PHE A 132 -0.71 -7.43 -13.99
C PHE A 132 -0.15 -7.99 -15.30
N SER A 133 1.01 -7.51 -15.72
CA SER A 133 1.65 -7.91 -16.98
C SER A 133 2.70 -8.99 -16.76
N CYS A 134 3.75 -8.72 -15.98
CA CYS A 134 4.83 -9.66 -15.71
C CYS A 134 4.50 -10.55 -14.50
N SER A 135 4.86 -11.83 -14.58
CA SER A 135 4.68 -12.81 -13.51
C SER A 135 5.70 -12.62 -12.38
N LEU A 136 5.50 -13.32 -11.24
CA LEU A 136 6.52 -13.42 -10.17
C LEU A 136 7.84 -14.02 -10.68
N ASP A 137 7.78 -14.98 -11.63
CA ASP A 137 8.99 -15.55 -12.23
C ASP A 137 9.74 -14.53 -13.10
N ASP A 138 9.03 -13.67 -13.82
CA ASP A 138 9.65 -12.59 -14.58
C ASP A 138 10.34 -11.59 -13.64
N THR A 139 9.69 -11.25 -12.52
CA THR A 139 10.21 -10.36 -11.49
C THR A 139 11.48 -10.96 -10.82
N ARG A 140 11.46 -12.27 -10.52
CA ARG A 140 12.64 -12.99 -10.00
C ARG A 140 13.83 -12.95 -10.95
N ARG A 141 13.61 -13.10 -12.28
CA ARG A 141 14.70 -13.07 -13.28
C ARG A 141 15.46 -11.76 -13.32
N ILE A 142 14.84 -10.67 -12.94
CA ILE A 142 15.49 -9.34 -12.87
C ILE A 142 16.02 -8.99 -11.47
N GLY A 143 16.02 -9.95 -10.54
CA GLY A 143 16.62 -9.81 -9.21
C GLY A 143 15.67 -9.44 -8.07
N PHE A 144 14.36 -9.33 -8.32
CA PHE A 144 13.36 -9.09 -7.29
C PHE A 144 12.58 -10.39 -6.99
N ASP A 145 12.93 -11.08 -5.92
CA ASP A 145 12.31 -12.36 -5.55
C ASP A 145 11.23 -12.19 -4.49
N ASP A 146 10.03 -11.81 -4.92
CA ASP A 146 8.85 -11.72 -4.04
C ASP A 146 8.17 -13.07 -3.81
N ALA A 147 8.44 -14.06 -4.67
CA ALA A 147 7.80 -15.38 -4.60
C ALA A 147 8.13 -16.10 -3.29
N TYR A 148 9.35 -15.93 -2.75
CA TYR A 148 9.74 -16.54 -1.49
C TYR A 148 8.85 -16.10 -0.32
N GLN A 149 8.33 -14.88 -0.35
CA GLN A 149 7.46 -14.36 0.72
C GLN A 149 6.11 -15.09 0.72
N TYR A 150 5.54 -15.35 -0.45
CA TYR A 150 4.32 -16.16 -0.59
C TYR A 150 4.52 -17.58 -0.07
N GLU A 151 5.66 -18.20 -0.36
CA GLU A 151 6.02 -19.53 0.13
C GLU A 151 6.23 -19.52 1.66
N ASP A 152 6.92 -18.51 2.18
CA ASP A 152 7.23 -18.38 3.60
C ASP A 152 5.96 -18.17 4.45
N PHE A 153 4.99 -17.43 3.93
CA PHE A 153 3.71 -17.19 4.61
C PHE A 153 2.84 -18.46 4.76
N GLN A 154 3.07 -19.49 3.94
CA GLN A 154 2.39 -20.78 4.05
C GLN A 154 2.95 -21.67 5.17
N LYS A 155 4.15 -21.37 5.66
CA LYS A 155 4.80 -22.14 6.73
C LYS A 155 4.18 -21.83 8.10
N PRO A 156 4.24 -22.80 9.03
CA PRO A 156 4.00 -22.53 10.45
C PRO A 156 4.87 -21.38 10.97
N LEU A 157 4.39 -20.65 11.99
CA LEU A 157 5.07 -19.45 12.47
C LEU A 157 6.52 -19.69 12.93
N ASP A 158 6.77 -20.84 13.54
CA ASP A 158 8.09 -21.27 14.05
C ASP A 158 9.08 -21.69 12.94
N GLN A 159 8.60 -21.88 11.69
CA GLN A 159 9.40 -22.24 10.53
C GLN A 159 9.61 -21.08 9.55
N ARG A 160 9.07 -19.92 9.86
CA ARG A 160 9.21 -18.73 9.01
C ARG A 160 10.62 -18.14 9.12
N ARG A 161 11.06 -17.49 8.04
CA ARG A 161 12.36 -16.82 7.96
C ARG A 161 12.51 -15.72 9.02
N ILE A 162 11.43 -15.00 9.31
CA ILE A 162 11.37 -14.00 10.36
C ILE A 162 10.80 -14.67 11.60
N LYS A 163 11.50 -14.57 12.75
CA LYS A 163 10.99 -15.06 14.03
C LYS A 163 9.67 -14.34 14.37
N ILE A 164 8.63 -15.12 14.62
CA ILE A 164 7.30 -14.64 15.00
C ILE A 164 6.91 -15.37 16.29
N GLU A 165 6.62 -14.62 17.33
CA GLU A 165 6.27 -15.16 18.64
C GLU A 165 5.21 -14.25 19.28
N GLN A 166 4.16 -14.85 19.83
CA GLN A 166 3.17 -14.13 20.61
C GLN A 166 3.71 -13.94 22.03
N ILE A 167 3.80 -12.69 22.49
CA ILE A 167 4.23 -12.34 23.83
C ILE A 167 3.14 -11.52 24.54
N HIS A 168 2.93 -11.76 25.84
CA HIS A 168 2.04 -10.97 26.70
C HIS A 168 0.64 -10.70 26.12
N PRO A 169 -0.13 -11.73 25.71
CA PRO A 169 -1.45 -11.53 25.10
C PRO A 169 -2.43 -10.80 26.04
N GLU A 170 -2.26 -10.93 27.34
CA GLU A 170 -3.06 -10.25 28.36
C GLU A 170 -2.90 -8.71 28.31
N ILE A 171 -1.72 -8.22 27.96
CA ILE A 171 -1.47 -6.78 27.78
C ILE A 171 -2.13 -6.30 26.47
N GLY A 172 -1.97 -7.06 25.40
CA GLY A 172 -2.58 -6.73 24.10
C GLY A 172 -4.11 -6.69 24.16
N ALA A 173 -4.72 -7.56 24.97
CA ALA A 173 -6.18 -7.61 25.15
C ALA A 173 -6.77 -6.29 25.64
N LEU A 174 -6.04 -5.49 26.42
CA LEU A 174 -6.53 -4.20 26.94
C LEU A 174 -6.98 -3.24 25.82
N ALA A 175 -6.25 -3.22 24.68
CA ALA A 175 -6.64 -2.39 23.54
C ALA A 175 -7.90 -2.93 22.85
N TYR A 176 -8.06 -4.24 22.77
CA TYR A 176 -9.27 -4.88 22.19
C TYR A 176 -10.50 -4.68 23.08
N ASP A 177 -10.34 -4.72 24.39
CA ASP A 177 -11.42 -4.40 25.33
C ASP A 177 -11.82 -2.93 25.21
N THR A 178 -10.86 -2.02 25.09
CA THR A 178 -11.13 -0.59 24.86
C THR A 178 -11.92 -0.39 23.56
N TRP A 179 -11.51 -1.03 22.46
CA TRP A 179 -12.24 -1.00 21.21
C TRP A 179 -13.64 -1.58 21.33
N THR A 180 -13.76 -2.74 21.96
CA THR A 180 -15.04 -3.46 22.09
C THR A 180 -16.06 -2.65 22.90
N ASN A 181 -15.59 -1.95 23.93
CA ASN A 181 -16.43 -1.13 24.81
C ASN A 181 -16.73 0.27 24.26
N LYS A 182 -16.10 0.67 23.14
CA LYS A 182 -16.36 1.98 22.52
C LYS A 182 -17.72 1.98 21.80
N PRO A 183 -18.71 2.83 22.24
CA PRO A 183 -20.07 2.79 21.69
C PRO A 183 -20.16 3.16 20.21
N ASP A 184 -19.27 4.03 19.75
CA ASP A 184 -19.22 4.59 18.37
C ASP A 184 -18.11 3.95 17.52
N ARG A 185 -17.69 2.72 17.85
CA ARG A 185 -16.67 2.02 17.07
C ARG A 185 -17.15 1.71 15.65
N HIS A 186 -16.29 1.89 14.69
CA HIS A 186 -16.52 1.51 13.30
C HIS A 186 -15.44 0.55 12.83
N ALA A 187 -15.83 -0.64 12.38
CA ALA A 187 -14.95 -1.55 11.66
C ALA A 187 -14.74 -1.07 10.21
N TYR A 188 -13.58 -1.29 9.66
CA TYR A 188 -13.17 -0.92 8.29
C TYR A 188 -12.57 -2.10 7.54
#